data_7a6a6440862617c00d0fa86eed168dbe
#
_entry.id   7a6a6440862617c00d0fa86eed168dbe
#
_cell.length_a   1.000
_cell.length_b   1.000
_cell.length_c   1.000
_cell.angle_alpha   90.00
_cell.angle_beta   90.00
_cell.angle_gamma   90.00
#
_symmetry.space_group_name_H-M   'P 1'
#
loop_
_entity.id
_entity.type
_entity.pdbx_description
1 polymer ?
#
loop_
_entity_poly.entity_id
_entity_poly.type
_entity_poly.pdbx_seq_one_letter_code
_entity_poly.pdbx_strand_id
1 'polypeptide(L)'
;NIDATTARGQVVAFALSCQGKFVYAQPSSLRGGPGSPSVGINLDCSSFVQYCYWAQNLPFSAGSTAAYRNVADLVSISPSEVQPGDLRVVYASGGEQGHVQMALGGGAWIECCYGYGVAVNMSNAWMESRPCYYFRYAGF
;
A
#
# COMPACT_ATOMS: atom_id res chain seq x y z
N ASN A 1 -10.48 -5.74 14.70
CA ASN A 1 -11.07 -6.87 13.99
C ASN A 1 -11.35 -6.50 12.53
N ILE A 2 -11.01 -7.43 11.62
CA ILE A 2 -11.21 -7.26 10.20
C ILE A 2 -12.53 -7.93 9.81
N ASP A 3 -13.42 -7.15 9.20
CA ASP A 3 -14.67 -7.70 8.68
C ASP A 3 -14.44 -8.20 7.26
N ALA A 4 -14.16 -9.49 7.11
CA ALA A 4 -13.88 -10.13 5.83
C ALA A 4 -15.11 -10.24 4.91
N THR A 5 -16.29 -9.77 5.36
CA THR A 5 -17.48 -9.72 4.51
C THR A 5 -17.52 -8.46 3.65
N THR A 6 -16.69 -7.47 3.96
CA THR A 6 -16.60 -6.22 3.20
C THR A 6 -15.42 -6.25 2.23
N ALA A 7 -15.52 -5.49 1.14
CA ALA A 7 -14.41 -5.34 0.19
C ALA A 7 -13.15 -4.81 0.90
N ARG A 8 -13.34 -3.82 1.75
CA ARG A 8 -12.28 -3.23 2.55
C ARG A 8 -11.59 -4.28 3.43
N GLY A 9 -12.36 -5.08 4.14
CA GLY A 9 -11.81 -6.12 5.01
C GLY A 9 -11.09 -7.22 4.25
N GLN A 10 -11.55 -7.54 3.04
CA GLN A 10 -10.91 -8.54 2.19
C GLN A 10 -9.53 -8.08 1.72
N VAL A 11 -9.41 -6.81 1.33
CA VAL A 11 -8.10 -6.23 0.95
C VAL A 11 -7.12 -6.30 2.12
N VAL A 12 -7.57 -5.91 3.30
CA VAL A 12 -6.72 -5.91 4.51
C VAL A 12 -6.32 -7.34 4.90
N ALA A 13 -7.26 -8.28 4.88
CA ALA A 13 -6.96 -9.68 5.20
C ALA A 13 -5.94 -10.27 4.22
N PHE A 14 -6.08 -9.95 2.93
CA PHE A 14 -5.13 -10.40 1.94
C PHE A 14 -3.74 -9.80 2.18
N ALA A 15 -3.67 -8.49 2.47
CA ALA A 15 -2.40 -7.83 2.77
C ALA A 15 -1.69 -8.49 3.96
N LEU A 16 -2.42 -8.78 5.03
CA LEU A 16 -1.87 -9.49 6.19
C LEU A 16 -1.33 -10.87 5.82
N SER A 17 -1.99 -11.58 4.91
CA SER A 17 -1.54 -12.90 4.46
C SER A 17 -0.23 -12.86 3.68
N CYS A 18 0.18 -11.69 3.21
CA CYS A 18 1.41 -11.52 2.43
C CYS A 18 2.67 -11.37 3.27
N GLN A 19 2.54 -11.26 4.60
CA GLN A 19 3.71 -11.15 5.46
C GLN A 19 4.67 -12.32 5.24
N GLY A 20 5.95 -12.01 5.04
CA GLY A 20 7.00 -13.00 4.81
C GLY A 20 7.03 -13.64 3.44
N LYS A 21 6.17 -13.22 2.49
CA LYS A 21 6.06 -13.86 1.18
C LYS A 21 6.78 -13.14 0.04
N PHE A 22 7.16 -11.88 0.24
CA PHE A 22 7.80 -11.08 -0.80
C PHE A 22 9.06 -10.41 -0.29
N VAL A 23 9.99 -10.16 -1.23
CA VAL A 23 11.23 -9.42 -0.98
C VAL A 23 11.08 -8.05 -1.60
N TYR A 24 11.53 -7.01 -0.90
CA TYR A 24 11.48 -5.65 -1.43
C TYR A 24 12.49 -5.47 -2.56
N ALA A 25 12.02 -4.94 -3.70
CA ALA A 25 12.89 -4.51 -4.79
C ALA A 25 12.20 -3.45 -5.63
N GLN A 26 12.90 -2.36 -5.93
CA GLN A 26 12.37 -1.27 -6.74
C GLN A 26 12.57 -1.45 -8.25
N PRO A 27 13.73 -1.93 -8.73
CA PRO A 27 13.94 -2.04 -10.17
C PRO A 27 12.86 -2.89 -10.82
N SER A 28 12.24 -2.37 -11.89
CA SER A 28 11.16 -3.07 -12.60
C SER A 28 11.62 -4.42 -13.18
N SER A 29 12.91 -4.58 -13.40
CA SER A 29 13.48 -5.86 -13.84
C SER A 29 13.45 -6.94 -12.76
N LEU A 30 13.29 -6.56 -11.49
CA LEU A 30 13.33 -7.47 -10.35
C LEU A 30 11.99 -7.62 -9.65
N ARG A 31 11.12 -6.61 -9.70
CA ARG A 31 9.84 -6.66 -9.01
C ARG A 31 8.75 -7.23 -9.90
N GLY A 32 7.80 -7.92 -9.29
CA GLY A 32 6.61 -8.38 -9.97
C GLY A 32 5.65 -7.24 -10.28
N GLY A 33 4.80 -7.45 -11.27
CA GLY A 33 3.72 -6.52 -11.58
C GLY A 33 2.58 -6.61 -10.57
N PRO A 34 1.78 -5.56 -10.41
CA PRO A 34 0.71 -5.55 -9.42
C PRO A 34 -0.40 -6.55 -9.71
N GLY A 35 -0.59 -6.92 -10.98
CA GLY A 35 -1.66 -7.84 -11.35
C GLY A 35 -1.29 -9.32 -11.27
N SER A 36 -0.02 -9.66 -11.21
CA SER A 36 0.41 -11.05 -11.30
C SER A 36 1.72 -11.37 -10.59
N PRO A 37 1.99 -10.84 -9.40
CA PRO A 37 3.12 -11.35 -8.65
C PRO A 37 2.80 -12.74 -8.13
N SER A 38 3.80 -13.57 -8.01
CA SER A 38 3.70 -14.85 -7.33
C SER A 38 4.57 -14.85 -6.08
N VAL A 39 4.33 -15.79 -5.18
CA VAL A 39 5.15 -15.92 -3.97
C VAL A 39 6.62 -16.01 -4.36
N GLY A 40 7.46 -15.21 -3.70
CA GLY A 40 8.88 -15.14 -3.99
C GLY A 40 9.27 -14.09 -5.03
N ILE A 41 8.31 -13.46 -5.69
CA ILE A 41 8.59 -12.33 -6.57
C ILE A 41 8.82 -11.07 -5.74
N ASN A 42 9.74 -10.24 -6.20
CA ASN A 42 10.07 -8.98 -5.53
C ASN A 42 9.01 -7.93 -5.80
N LEU A 43 8.61 -7.23 -4.77
CA LEU A 43 7.68 -6.09 -4.85
C LEU A 43 8.28 -4.89 -4.12
N ASP A 44 7.87 -3.68 -4.51
CA ASP A 44 8.13 -2.46 -3.74
C ASP A 44 6.84 -2.04 -2.98
N CYS A 45 6.90 -0.89 -2.32
CA CYS A 45 5.77 -0.41 -1.52
C CYS A 45 4.51 -0.20 -2.37
N SER A 46 4.66 0.42 -3.53
CA SER A 46 3.56 0.76 -4.42
C SER A 46 2.96 -0.48 -5.08
N SER A 47 3.79 -1.35 -5.62
CA SER A 47 3.31 -2.56 -6.30
C SER A 47 2.68 -3.55 -5.33
N PHE A 48 3.17 -3.62 -4.08
CA PHE A 48 2.54 -4.44 -3.06
C PHE A 48 1.11 -3.99 -2.77
N VAL A 49 0.91 -2.70 -2.55
CA VAL A 49 -0.43 -2.16 -2.27
C VAL A 49 -1.37 -2.44 -3.44
N GLN A 50 -0.91 -2.16 -4.66
CA GLN A 50 -1.72 -2.42 -5.86
C GLN A 50 -2.07 -3.90 -6.00
N TYR A 51 -1.13 -4.79 -5.69
CA TYR A 51 -1.37 -6.23 -5.73
C TYR A 51 -2.50 -6.63 -4.77
N CYS A 52 -2.52 -6.08 -3.57
CA CYS A 52 -3.57 -6.40 -2.59
C CYS A 52 -4.96 -6.04 -3.12
N TYR A 53 -5.08 -4.91 -3.81
CA TYR A 53 -6.34 -4.51 -4.44
C TYR A 53 -6.68 -5.36 -5.65
N TRP A 54 -5.70 -5.63 -6.52
CA TRP A 54 -5.89 -6.48 -7.69
C TRP A 54 -6.37 -7.87 -7.32
N ALA A 55 -5.84 -8.43 -6.24
CA ALA A 55 -6.24 -9.76 -5.76
C ALA A 55 -7.72 -9.82 -5.35
N GLN A 56 -8.33 -8.68 -5.06
CA GLN A 56 -9.74 -8.59 -4.70
C GLN A 56 -10.61 -8.03 -5.82
N ASN A 57 -10.10 -8.01 -7.06
CA ASN A 57 -10.80 -7.45 -8.22
C ASN A 57 -11.13 -5.95 -8.08
N LEU A 58 -10.27 -5.22 -7.41
CA LEU A 58 -10.37 -3.77 -7.22
C LEU A 58 -9.12 -3.09 -7.79
N PRO A 59 -8.85 -3.23 -9.09
CA PRO A 59 -7.58 -2.76 -9.66
C PRO A 59 -7.49 -1.24 -9.72
N PHE A 60 -6.33 -0.72 -9.40
CA PHE A 60 -5.91 0.61 -9.81
C PHE A 60 -4.43 0.54 -10.18
N SER A 61 -3.97 1.51 -10.95
CA SER A 61 -2.58 1.57 -11.39
C SER A 61 -1.95 2.91 -11.09
N ALA A 62 -0.77 2.88 -10.49
CA ALA A 62 0.06 4.05 -10.27
C ALA A 62 1.50 3.64 -10.53
N GLY A 63 2.20 4.38 -11.40
CA GLY A 63 3.59 4.04 -11.75
C GLY A 63 4.58 4.28 -10.62
N SER A 64 4.25 5.20 -9.70
CA SER A 64 5.07 5.54 -8.54
C SER A 64 4.18 6.15 -7.46
N THR A 65 4.75 6.38 -6.27
CA THR A 65 3.99 7.06 -5.21
C THR A 65 3.54 8.46 -5.60
N ALA A 66 4.32 9.16 -6.44
CA ALA A 66 3.92 10.48 -6.95
C ALA A 66 2.66 10.42 -7.81
N ALA A 67 2.38 9.30 -8.45
CA ALA A 67 1.21 9.14 -9.31
C ALA A 67 -0.09 8.90 -8.54
N TYR A 68 -0.02 8.55 -7.26
CA TYR A 68 -1.23 8.24 -6.47
C TYR A 68 -2.23 9.39 -6.45
N ARG A 69 -1.76 10.63 -6.43
CA ARG A 69 -2.63 11.82 -6.44
C ARG A 69 -3.45 11.98 -7.74
N ASN A 70 -3.08 11.24 -8.80
CA ASN A 70 -3.72 11.34 -10.10
C ASN A 70 -4.54 10.08 -10.44
N VAL A 71 -4.67 9.14 -9.51
CA VAL A 71 -5.45 7.92 -9.73
C VAL A 71 -6.93 8.24 -9.51
N ALA A 72 -7.75 8.06 -10.55
CA ALA A 72 -9.17 8.39 -10.49
C ALA A 72 -9.94 7.53 -9.48
N ASP A 73 -9.48 6.31 -9.24
CA ASP A 73 -10.11 5.39 -8.30
C ASP A 73 -9.79 5.67 -6.83
N LEU A 74 -8.90 6.62 -6.56
CA LEU A 74 -8.51 7.00 -5.20
C LEU A 74 -9.05 8.38 -4.86
N VAL A 75 -9.74 8.48 -3.73
CA VAL A 75 -10.33 9.72 -3.23
C VAL A 75 -9.54 10.19 -2.02
N SER A 76 -9.18 11.49 -2.02
CA SER A 76 -8.48 12.09 -0.89
C SER A 76 -9.38 12.15 0.34
N ILE A 77 -8.84 11.79 1.49
CA ILE A 77 -9.54 11.85 2.78
C ILE A 77 -8.67 12.57 3.81
N SER A 78 -9.28 13.00 4.91
CA SER A 78 -8.50 13.58 6.01
C SER A 78 -7.89 12.47 6.87
N PRO A 79 -6.79 12.78 7.62
CA PRO A 79 -6.17 11.79 8.50
C PRO A 79 -7.13 11.22 9.54
N SER A 80 -8.08 12.02 10.01
CA SER A 80 -9.05 11.58 11.02
C SER A 80 -10.10 10.60 10.49
N GLU A 81 -10.21 10.48 9.16
CA GLU A 81 -11.19 9.60 8.51
C GLU A 81 -10.61 8.22 8.19
N VAL A 82 -9.33 7.99 8.42
CA VAL A 82 -8.64 6.76 8.01
C VAL A 82 -9.29 5.53 8.65
N GLN A 83 -9.58 4.55 7.80
CA GLN A 83 -10.12 3.24 8.17
C GLN A 83 -9.26 2.13 7.56
N PRO A 84 -9.39 0.88 8.03
CA PRO A 84 -8.64 -0.23 7.43
C PRO A 84 -8.79 -0.30 5.91
N GLY A 85 -7.68 -0.47 5.22
CA GLY A 85 -7.63 -0.49 3.76
C GLY A 85 -7.30 0.84 3.12
N ASP A 86 -7.49 1.96 3.83
CA ASP A 86 -7.10 3.28 3.33
C ASP A 86 -5.59 3.39 3.27
N LEU A 87 -5.10 4.34 2.48
CA LEU A 87 -3.67 4.47 2.17
C LEU A 87 -3.10 5.76 2.73
N ARG A 88 -1.86 5.69 3.20
CA ARG A 88 -1.04 6.85 3.56
C ARG A 88 0.14 6.90 2.60
N VAL A 89 0.35 8.07 1.98
CA VAL A 89 1.33 8.23 0.90
C VAL A 89 2.24 9.42 1.17
N VAL A 90 3.55 9.21 1.01
CA VAL A 90 4.54 10.27 0.82
C VAL A 90 4.93 10.24 -0.65
N TYR A 91 4.75 11.35 -1.36
CA TYR A 91 5.06 11.41 -2.78
C TYR A 91 6.57 11.39 -3.03
N ALA A 92 6.99 10.65 -4.05
CA ALA A 92 8.35 10.77 -4.56
C ALA A 92 8.54 12.19 -5.14
N SER A 93 9.63 12.85 -4.80
CA SER A 93 9.87 14.24 -5.17
C SER A 93 11.34 14.59 -5.09
N GLY A 94 11.84 15.37 -6.07
CA GLY A 94 13.18 15.95 -6.00
C GLY A 94 14.31 14.93 -5.86
N GLY A 95 14.17 13.75 -6.46
CA GLY A 95 15.14 12.68 -6.35
C GLY A 95 14.99 11.84 -5.08
N GLU A 96 14.11 12.22 -4.16
CA GLU A 96 13.78 11.41 -2.99
C GLU A 96 12.69 10.39 -3.33
N GLN A 97 12.80 9.22 -2.72
CA GLN A 97 11.79 8.18 -2.86
C GLN A 97 10.55 8.55 -2.05
N GLY A 98 9.39 8.13 -2.55
CA GLY A 98 8.17 8.15 -1.77
C GLY A 98 7.95 6.84 -1.05
N HIS A 99 6.80 6.73 -0.40
CA HIS A 99 6.39 5.50 0.27
C HIS A 99 4.87 5.45 0.40
N VAL A 100 4.32 4.25 0.46
CA VAL A 100 2.89 4.05 0.69
C VAL A 100 2.68 2.93 1.69
N GLN A 101 1.70 3.12 2.56
CA GLN A 101 1.27 2.14 3.56
C GLN A 101 -0.25 1.96 3.48
N MET A 102 -0.72 0.79 3.89
CA MET A 102 -2.15 0.50 4.04
C MET A 102 -2.51 0.45 5.51
N ALA A 103 -3.58 1.12 5.90
CA ALA A 103 -4.07 1.11 7.27
C ALA A 103 -4.68 -0.25 7.63
N LEU A 104 -4.40 -0.70 8.85
CA LEU A 104 -4.97 -1.92 9.42
C LEU A 104 -6.02 -1.61 10.51
N GLY A 105 -6.12 -0.35 10.92
CA GLY A 105 -6.90 0.06 12.08
C GLY A 105 -6.05 0.05 13.35
N GLY A 106 -6.53 0.77 14.38
CA GLY A 106 -5.83 0.85 15.65
C GLY A 106 -4.46 1.52 15.59
N GLY A 107 -4.20 2.32 14.55
CA GLY A 107 -2.90 2.97 14.38
C GLY A 107 -1.82 2.10 13.73
N ALA A 108 -2.15 0.88 13.31
CA ALA A 108 -1.20 -0.01 12.64
C ALA A 108 -1.27 0.14 11.12
N TRP A 109 -0.13 -0.06 10.47
CA TRP A 109 0.04 0.04 9.03
C TRP A 109 0.76 -1.19 8.50
N ILE A 110 0.41 -1.64 7.30
CA ILE A 110 1.14 -2.68 6.60
C ILE A 110 1.79 -2.10 5.36
N GLU A 111 3.02 -2.55 5.07
CA GLU A 111 3.85 -1.98 4.01
C GLU A 111 4.81 -3.03 3.49
N CYS A 112 5.28 -2.83 2.26
CA CYS A 112 6.43 -3.56 1.74
C CYS A 112 7.61 -2.60 1.74
N CYS A 113 8.62 -2.86 2.55
CA CYS A 113 9.72 -1.93 2.77
C CYS A 113 11.09 -2.59 2.65
N TYR A 114 12.08 -1.74 2.35
CA TYR A 114 13.45 -2.18 2.17
C TYR A 114 13.96 -2.90 3.43
N GLY A 115 14.55 -4.06 3.22
CA GLY A 115 15.15 -4.87 4.28
C GLY A 115 14.20 -5.83 4.98
N TYR A 116 12.88 -5.58 4.93
CA TYR A 116 11.90 -6.38 5.66
C TYR A 116 10.89 -7.10 4.77
N GLY A 117 10.69 -6.61 3.54
CA GLY A 117 9.55 -7.06 2.74
C GLY A 117 8.25 -6.57 3.33
N VAL A 118 7.24 -7.43 3.39
CA VAL A 118 5.92 -7.06 3.93
C VAL A 118 5.94 -7.16 5.45
N ALA A 119 5.67 -6.05 6.13
CA ALA A 119 5.72 -5.95 7.58
C ALA A 119 4.63 -5.04 8.12
N VAL A 120 4.21 -5.29 9.36
CA VAL A 120 3.27 -4.45 10.10
C VAL A 120 4.04 -3.55 11.05
N ASN A 121 3.75 -2.25 11.01
CA ASN A 121 4.38 -1.25 11.87
C ASN A 121 3.34 -0.35 12.51
N MET A 122 3.57 0.04 13.76
CA MET A 122 2.74 1.02 14.46
C MET A 122 3.17 2.45 14.16
N SER A 123 4.41 2.64 13.76
CA SER A 123 4.94 3.96 13.43
C SER A 123 5.98 3.86 12.33
N ASN A 124 6.18 4.95 11.62
CA ASN A 124 7.23 5.09 10.62
C ASN A 124 7.75 6.52 10.70
N ALA A 125 8.84 6.71 11.43
CA ALA A 125 9.41 8.04 11.71
C ALA A 125 9.79 8.77 10.42
N TRP A 126 10.26 8.04 9.42
CA TRP A 126 10.61 8.63 8.13
C TRP A 126 9.39 9.25 7.45
N MET A 127 8.25 8.54 7.42
CA MET A 127 7.00 9.08 6.86
C MET A 127 6.44 10.21 7.71
N GLU A 128 6.46 10.04 9.04
CA GLU A 128 5.84 10.99 9.97
C GLU A 128 6.57 12.33 10.02
N SER A 129 7.81 12.38 9.56
CA SER A 129 8.58 13.62 9.43
C SER A 129 8.33 14.36 8.10
N ARG A 130 7.49 13.81 7.22
CA ARG A 130 7.23 14.33 5.87
C ARG A 130 5.74 14.60 5.68
N PRO A 131 5.35 15.46 4.72
CA PRO A 131 3.93 15.60 4.36
C PRO A 131 3.36 14.26 3.92
N CYS A 132 2.29 13.83 4.59
CA CYS A 132 1.58 12.61 4.26
C CYS A 132 0.22 12.95 3.68
N TYR A 133 -0.20 12.15 2.69
CA TYR A 133 -1.48 12.29 2.02
C TYR A 133 -2.25 10.99 2.18
N TYR A 134 -3.57 11.08 2.31
CA TYR A 134 -4.40 9.94 2.65
C TYR A 134 -5.46 9.73 1.59
N PHE A 135 -5.65 8.48 1.19
CA PHE A 135 -6.56 8.13 0.11
C PHE A 135 -7.42 6.94 0.48
N ARG A 136 -8.61 6.92 -0.11
CA ARG A 136 -9.56 5.81 -0.01
C ARG A 136 -9.92 5.34 -1.40
N TYR A 137 -9.98 4.03 -1.59
CA TYR A 137 -10.48 3.46 -2.84
C TYR A 137 -11.96 3.83 -2.99
N ALA A 138 -12.31 4.44 -4.13
CA ALA A 138 -13.66 4.96 -4.34
C ALA A 138 -14.73 3.87 -4.34
N GLY A 139 -14.34 2.62 -4.61
CA GLY A 139 -15.25 1.47 -4.61
C GLY A 139 -15.55 0.87 -3.24
N PHE A 140 -14.99 1.43 -2.18
CA PHE A 140 -15.27 0.91 -0.83
C PHE A 140 -16.65 1.32 -0.33
#